data_fdad34b1ef01fe339e1813e62d4dbef8
#
_entry.id   fdad34b1ef01fe339e1813e62d4dbef8
#
_cell.length_a   1.000
_cell.length_b   1.000
_cell.length_c   1.000
_cell.angle_alpha   90.00
_cell.angle_beta   90.00
_cell.angle_gamma   90.00
#
_symmetry.space_group_name_H-M   'P 1'
#
loop_
_entity.id
_entity.type
_entity.pdbx_description
1 polymer ?
#
loop_
_entity_poly.entity_id
_entity_poly.type
_entity_poly.pdbx_seq_one_letter_code
_entity_poly.pdbx_strand_id
1 'polypeptide(L)'
;MRKLGISMPGAIAVSDQEFIETMAAAGFNATFTGVWEKQRQQSAANLLAKNGIAYETLHAPFGHINDMWLDCEGGDVMLDELKQTVDHCVMVGADIAVVHLSAGDLAPTVTDLGRARFAKLVEYAQQKHVRIAFENQRKLANIAWAFETFSTADGVDFCWDCGHESCFTPGRQYMPWIPE
;
A
#
# COMPACT_ATOMS: atom_id res chain seq x y z
N MET A 1 -0.06 -22.56 2.14
CA MET A 1 0.91 -22.39 1.02
C MET A 1 1.04 -20.89 0.79
N ARG A 2 2.27 -20.37 0.62
CA ARG A 2 2.46 -18.95 0.29
C ARG A 2 1.87 -18.66 -1.08
N LYS A 3 1.21 -17.50 -1.22
CA LYS A 3 0.73 -17.04 -2.51
C LYS A 3 1.90 -16.49 -3.33
N LEU A 4 1.88 -16.76 -4.64
CA LEU A 4 2.80 -16.17 -5.60
C LEU A 4 2.05 -15.07 -6.35
N GLY A 5 2.43 -13.83 -6.09
CA GLY A 5 1.79 -12.66 -6.66
C GLY A 5 2.64 -11.97 -7.73
N ILE A 6 1.98 -11.26 -8.63
CA ILE A 6 2.60 -10.35 -9.59
C ILE A 6 1.82 -9.05 -9.65
N SER A 7 2.53 -7.92 -9.82
CA SER A 7 1.89 -6.62 -10.02
C SER A 7 1.16 -6.58 -11.35
N MET A 8 -0.09 -6.07 -11.32
CA MET A 8 -0.83 -5.73 -12.53
C MET A 8 -0.72 -4.21 -12.76
N PRO A 9 0.03 -3.77 -13.77
CA PRO A 9 0.28 -2.35 -14.00
C PRO A 9 -0.95 -1.64 -14.55
N GLY A 10 -1.05 -0.33 -14.27
CA GLY A 10 -2.18 0.51 -14.73
C GLY A 10 -2.20 0.73 -16.25
N ALA A 11 -1.04 0.65 -16.91
CA ALA A 11 -0.92 0.76 -18.37
C ALA A 11 -0.06 -0.40 -18.90
N ILE A 12 -0.67 -1.24 -19.72
CA ILE A 12 -0.04 -2.39 -20.39
C ILE A 12 -0.49 -2.47 -21.84
N ALA A 13 0.28 -3.15 -22.67
CA ALA A 13 -0.01 -3.29 -24.10
C ALA A 13 -1.11 -4.31 -24.42
N VAL A 14 -1.54 -5.09 -23.42
CA VAL A 14 -2.58 -6.12 -23.55
C VAL A 14 -3.81 -5.74 -22.72
N SER A 15 -4.94 -6.39 -22.97
CA SER A 15 -6.14 -6.18 -22.14
C SER A 15 -5.98 -6.73 -20.72
N ASP A 16 -6.74 -6.19 -19.76
CA ASP A 16 -6.77 -6.70 -18.38
C ASP A 16 -7.14 -8.20 -18.36
N GLN A 17 -8.05 -8.63 -19.22
CA GLN A 17 -8.44 -10.04 -19.34
C GLN A 17 -7.27 -10.91 -19.79
N GLU A 18 -6.58 -10.54 -20.88
CA GLU A 18 -5.44 -11.31 -21.41
C GLU A 18 -4.30 -11.39 -20.40
N PHE A 19 -4.03 -10.28 -19.68
CA PHE A 19 -3.02 -10.27 -18.63
C PHE A 19 -3.39 -11.24 -17.49
N ILE A 20 -4.63 -11.20 -17.01
CA ILE A 20 -5.11 -12.05 -15.92
C ILE A 20 -5.11 -13.53 -16.30
N GLU A 21 -5.56 -13.86 -17.50
CA GLU A 21 -5.52 -15.24 -18.02
C GLU A 21 -4.08 -15.76 -18.17
N THR A 22 -3.16 -14.90 -18.64
CA THR A 22 -1.75 -15.25 -18.79
C THR A 22 -1.07 -15.49 -17.45
N MET A 23 -1.31 -14.62 -16.46
CA MET A 23 -0.70 -14.82 -15.14
C MET A 23 -1.27 -16.05 -14.41
N ALA A 24 -2.56 -16.36 -14.59
CA ALA A 24 -3.14 -17.59 -14.09
C ALA A 24 -2.50 -18.83 -14.71
N ALA A 25 -2.34 -18.84 -16.03
CA ALA A 25 -1.68 -19.91 -16.76
C ALA A 25 -0.19 -20.08 -16.34
N ALA A 26 0.48 -19.00 -15.97
CA ALA A 26 1.85 -19.00 -15.45
C ALA A 26 1.97 -19.46 -13.98
N GLY A 27 0.85 -19.73 -13.32
CA GLY A 27 0.82 -20.25 -11.93
C GLY A 27 0.80 -19.19 -10.85
N PHE A 28 0.61 -17.91 -11.19
CA PHE A 28 0.35 -16.86 -10.20
C PHE A 28 -1.07 -17.02 -9.63
N ASN A 29 -1.20 -16.84 -8.33
CA ASN A 29 -2.47 -16.98 -7.63
C ASN A 29 -2.85 -15.74 -6.78
N ALA A 30 -2.08 -14.67 -6.91
CA ALA A 30 -2.33 -13.38 -6.28
C ALA A 30 -1.87 -12.23 -7.18
N THR A 31 -2.47 -11.06 -6.98
CA THR A 31 -2.04 -9.82 -7.62
C THR A 31 -2.25 -8.62 -6.71
N PHE A 32 -1.59 -7.53 -7.07
CA PHE A 32 -1.80 -6.21 -6.50
C PHE A 32 -1.77 -5.15 -7.59
N THR A 33 -2.39 -4.02 -7.35
CA THR A 33 -2.42 -2.87 -8.29
C THR A 33 -2.26 -1.57 -7.53
N GLY A 34 -2.01 -0.48 -8.25
CA GLY A 34 -2.32 0.85 -7.76
C GLY A 34 -3.83 1.11 -7.74
N VAL A 35 -4.22 2.32 -7.36
CA VAL A 35 -5.59 2.79 -7.47
C VAL A 35 -5.84 3.22 -8.92
N TRP A 36 -6.89 2.66 -9.50
CA TRP A 36 -7.31 2.96 -10.86
C TRP A 36 -8.67 3.66 -10.88
N GLU A 37 -9.13 3.99 -12.08
CA GLU A 37 -10.52 4.39 -12.29
C GLU A 37 -11.46 3.28 -11.76
N LYS A 38 -12.48 3.68 -11.03
CA LYS A 38 -13.35 2.81 -10.22
C LYS A 38 -13.97 1.67 -11.02
N GLN A 39 -14.51 1.98 -12.21
CA GLN A 39 -15.19 0.98 -13.05
C GLN A 39 -14.21 -0.08 -13.57
N ARG A 40 -13.00 0.36 -14.01
CA ARG A 40 -11.94 -0.56 -14.45
C ARG A 40 -11.47 -1.45 -13.31
N GLN A 41 -11.27 -0.87 -12.14
CA GLN A 41 -10.79 -1.61 -10.97
C GLN A 41 -11.78 -2.67 -10.51
N GLN A 42 -13.08 -2.35 -10.51
CA GLN A 42 -14.14 -3.33 -10.22
C GLN A 42 -14.22 -4.43 -11.29
N SER A 43 -14.07 -4.08 -12.57
CA SER A 43 -14.04 -5.06 -13.66
C SER A 43 -12.86 -6.02 -13.53
N ALA A 44 -11.68 -5.49 -13.21
CA ALA A 44 -10.50 -6.31 -12.95
C ALA A 44 -10.70 -7.25 -11.74
N ALA A 45 -11.30 -6.78 -10.65
CA ALA A 45 -11.61 -7.61 -9.48
C ALA A 45 -12.53 -8.79 -9.85
N ASN A 46 -13.55 -8.55 -10.66
CA ASN A 46 -14.44 -9.61 -11.13
C ASN A 46 -13.71 -10.66 -12.01
N LEU A 47 -12.81 -10.19 -12.88
CA LEU A 47 -11.99 -11.09 -13.71
C LEU A 47 -11.01 -11.93 -12.88
N LEU A 48 -10.36 -11.31 -11.88
CA LEU A 48 -9.48 -12.00 -10.95
C LEU A 48 -10.21 -13.10 -10.18
N ALA A 49 -11.36 -12.77 -9.60
CA ALA A 49 -12.19 -13.75 -8.89
C ALA A 49 -12.62 -14.93 -9.78
N LYS A 50 -13.00 -14.65 -11.04
CA LYS A 50 -13.37 -15.68 -12.02
C LYS A 50 -12.20 -16.63 -12.34
N ASN A 51 -10.96 -16.14 -12.29
CA ASN A 51 -9.74 -16.92 -12.56
C ASN A 51 -9.10 -17.49 -11.29
N GLY A 52 -9.73 -17.36 -10.12
CA GLY A 52 -9.22 -17.90 -8.87
C GLY A 52 -7.98 -17.18 -8.33
N ILE A 53 -7.77 -15.92 -8.75
CA ILE A 53 -6.63 -15.10 -8.34
C ILE A 53 -7.07 -14.16 -7.23
N ALA A 54 -6.33 -14.16 -6.13
CA ALA A 54 -6.58 -13.27 -5.01
C ALA A 54 -6.17 -11.83 -5.34
N TYR A 55 -7.03 -10.87 -5.09
CA TYR A 55 -6.68 -9.46 -5.13
C TYR A 55 -6.17 -9.09 -3.74
N GLU A 56 -4.84 -9.14 -3.54
CA GLU A 56 -4.23 -9.09 -2.20
C GLU A 56 -4.18 -7.68 -1.65
N THR A 57 -3.67 -6.73 -2.42
CA THR A 57 -3.44 -5.38 -1.92
C THR A 57 -3.71 -4.32 -3.00
N LEU A 58 -4.00 -3.10 -2.53
CA LEU A 58 -3.93 -1.89 -3.33
C LEU A 58 -2.78 -1.01 -2.84
N HIS A 59 -1.95 -0.55 -3.77
CA HIS A 59 -0.91 0.42 -3.48
C HIS A 59 -1.47 1.84 -3.61
N ALA A 60 -1.45 2.59 -2.51
CA ALA A 60 -1.92 3.96 -2.47
C ALA A 60 -1.06 4.90 -3.34
N PRO A 61 -1.61 6.00 -3.87
CA PRO A 61 -0.82 7.04 -4.48
C PRO A 61 0.15 7.66 -3.46
N PHE A 62 1.33 8.08 -3.91
CA PHE A 62 2.36 8.63 -3.03
C PHE A 62 3.03 9.89 -3.58
N GLY A 63 2.53 10.47 -4.67
CA GLY A 63 3.12 11.64 -5.32
C GLY A 63 3.28 12.86 -4.40
N HIS A 64 2.35 13.03 -3.46
CA HIS A 64 2.33 14.12 -2.47
C HIS A 64 2.39 13.61 -1.02
N ILE A 65 2.87 12.37 -0.79
CA ILE A 65 2.86 11.74 0.53
C ILE A 65 3.64 12.55 1.59
N ASN A 66 4.65 13.30 1.18
CA ASN A 66 5.41 14.16 2.08
C ASN A 66 4.58 15.30 2.68
N ASP A 67 3.52 15.74 1.99
CA ASP A 67 2.61 16.79 2.47
C ASP A 67 1.83 16.36 3.72
N MET A 68 1.70 15.06 3.95
CA MET A 68 1.14 14.51 5.19
C MET A 68 1.84 15.03 6.45
N TRP A 69 3.14 15.36 6.35
CA TRP A 69 3.97 15.83 7.46
C TRP A 69 4.04 17.34 7.57
N LEU A 70 3.53 18.08 6.57
CA LEU A 70 3.67 19.52 6.44
C LEU A 70 2.36 20.24 6.78
N ASP A 71 2.49 21.48 7.30
CA ASP A 71 1.35 22.37 7.52
C ASP A 71 0.97 23.03 6.18
N CYS A 72 0.25 22.28 5.35
CA CYS A 72 -0.23 22.72 4.05
C CYS A 72 -1.52 21.99 3.67
N GLU A 73 -2.31 22.59 2.78
CA GLU A 73 -3.55 22.02 2.25
C GLU A 73 -3.33 20.66 1.55
N GLY A 74 -2.17 20.50 0.89
CA GLY A 74 -1.80 19.24 0.21
C GLY A 74 -1.81 18.02 1.14
N GLY A 75 -1.53 18.21 2.43
CA GLY A 75 -1.56 17.13 3.41
C GLY A 75 -2.97 16.60 3.70
N ASP A 76 -3.98 17.46 3.68
CA ASP A 76 -5.37 17.05 3.88
C ASP A 76 -5.92 16.40 2.59
N VAL A 77 -5.54 16.93 1.42
CA VAL A 77 -5.84 16.29 0.12
C VAL A 77 -5.23 14.89 0.05
N MET A 78 -3.97 14.74 0.44
CA MET A 78 -3.31 13.43 0.46
C MET A 78 -3.98 12.45 1.41
N LEU A 79 -4.39 12.90 2.61
CA LEU A 79 -5.14 12.06 3.54
C LEU A 79 -6.45 11.55 2.92
N ASP A 80 -7.16 12.39 2.18
CA ASP A 80 -8.39 11.99 1.50
C ASP A 80 -8.14 11.00 0.36
N GLU A 81 -7.05 11.14 -0.39
CA GLU A 81 -6.62 10.16 -1.41
C GLU A 81 -6.29 8.79 -0.77
N LEU A 82 -5.62 8.79 0.38
CA LEU A 82 -5.32 7.57 1.13
C LEU A 82 -6.61 6.89 1.63
N LYS A 83 -7.58 7.65 2.13
CA LYS A 83 -8.90 7.12 2.52
C LYS A 83 -9.67 6.56 1.33
N GLN A 84 -9.60 7.21 0.16
CA GLN A 84 -10.19 6.66 -1.07
C GLN A 84 -9.55 5.32 -1.45
N THR A 85 -8.24 5.14 -1.21
CA THR A 85 -7.59 3.83 -1.40
C THR A 85 -8.22 2.77 -0.51
N VAL A 86 -8.49 3.08 0.75
CA VAL A 86 -9.21 2.19 1.67
C VAL A 86 -10.60 1.84 1.14
N ASP A 87 -11.36 2.81 0.64
CA ASP A 87 -12.67 2.56 0.04
C ASP A 87 -12.58 1.68 -1.22
N HIS A 88 -11.53 1.85 -2.03
CA HIS A 88 -11.26 0.98 -3.17
C HIS A 88 -10.93 -0.45 -2.72
N CYS A 89 -10.16 -0.63 -1.63
CA CYS A 89 -9.93 -1.95 -1.04
C CYS A 89 -11.24 -2.65 -0.70
N VAL A 90 -12.14 -1.97 0.01
CA VAL A 90 -13.48 -2.50 0.33
C VAL A 90 -14.24 -2.88 -0.93
N MET A 91 -14.23 -2.02 -1.94
CA MET A 91 -14.96 -2.23 -3.20
C MET A 91 -14.50 -3.49 -3.94
N VAL A 92 -13.22 -3.80 -3.93
CA VAL A 92 -12.65 -4.94 -4.69
C VAL A 92 -12.43 -6.19 -3.84
N GLY A 93 -12.66 -6.11 -2.53
CA GLY A 93 -12.45 -7.21 -1.59
C GLY A 93 -10.96 -7.46 -1.30
N ALA A 94 -10.12 -6.44 -1.40
CA ALA A 94 -8.74 -6.49 -0.93
C ALA A 94 -8.67 -6.08 0.54
N ASP A 95 -7.90 -6.82 1.34
CA ASP A 95 -7.86 -6.60 2.80
C ASP A 95 -6.77 -5.61 3.22
N ILE A 96 -5.86 -5.23 2.31
CA ILE A 96 -4.66 -4.46 2.64
C ILE A 96 -4.48 -3.29 1.66
N ALA A 97 -4.27 -2.08 2.22
CA ALA A 97 -3.76 -0.92 1.52
C ALA A 97 -2.27 -0.72 1.84
N VAL A 98 -1.41 -0.74 0.83
CA VAL A 98 0.02 -0.43 0.98
C VAL A 98 0.22 1.07 0.90
N VAL A 99 0.88 1.65 1.89
CA VAL A 99 1.01 3.10 2.06
C VAL A 99 2.46 3.48 2.33
N HIS A 100 2.98 4.45 1.60
CA HIS A 100 4.25 5.09 1.93
C HIS A 100 4.09 6.04 3.13
N LEU A 101 5.13 6.15 3.95
CA LEU A 101 5.21 7.19 4.98
C LEU A 101 5.99 8.41 4.51
N SER A 102 6.73 8.28 3.42
CA SER A 102 7.54 9.36 2.84
C SER A 102 7.97 8.99 1.42
N ALA A 103 8.47 9.96 0.66
CA ALA A 103 9.05 9.73 -0.66
C ALA A 103 10.27 10.62 -0.88
N GLY A 104 11.27 10.09 -1.60
CA GLY A 104 12.47 10.80 -2.01
C GLY A 104 13.49 11.07 -0.90
N ASP A 105 14.60 11.73 -1.28
CA ASP A 105 15.75 11.97 -0.39
C ASP A 105 15.51 13.09 0.63
N LEU A 106 14.66 14.07 0.27
CA LEU A 106 14.33 15.24 1.10
C LEU A 106 13.01 15.07 1.87
N ALA A 107 12.64 13.83 2.16
CA ALA A 107 11.42 13.54 2.92
C ALA A 107 11.44 14.23 4.29
N PRO A 108 10.31 14.84 4.71
CA PRO A 108 10.18 15.47 6.02
C PRO A 108 10.39 14.48 7.17
N THR A 109 10.79 15.01 8.31
CA THR A 109 10.79 14.26 9.57
C THR A 109 9.39 14.12 10.12
N VAL A 110 9.22 13.22 11.06
CA VAL A 110 7.97 13.04 11.81
C VAL A 110 7.57 14.34 12.51
N THR A 111 6.32 14.79 12.30
CA THR A 111 5.71 15.95 12.93
C THR A 111 4.42 15.57 13.66
N ASP A 112 3.98 16.35 14.62
CA ASP A 112 2.72 16.07 15.34
C ASP A 112 1.50 16.13 14.40
N LEU A 113 1.52 17.02 13.41
CA LEU A 113 0.47 17.11 12.40
C LEU A 113 0.40 15.84 11.54
N GLY A 114 1.55 15.34 11.09
CA GLY A 114 1.62 14.10 10.32
C GLY A 114 1.21 12.89 11.16
N ARG A 115 1.63 12.84 12.44
CA ARG A 115 1.16 11.81 13.39
C ARG A 115 -0.36 11.77 13.47
N ALA A 116 -0.99 12.93 13.59
CA ALA A 116 -2.45 13.04 13.68
C ALA A 116 -3.14 12.62 12.37
N ARG A 117 -2.58 12.96 11.19
CA ARG A 117 -3.13 12.56 9.89
C ARG A 117 -3.03 11.05 9.67
N PHE A 118 -1.88 10.43 9.94
CA PHE A 118 -1.72 8.98 9.80
C PHE A 118 -2.56 8.21 10.83
N ALA A 119 -2.74 8.72 12.05
CA ALA A 119 -3.65 8.12 13.02
C ALA A 119 -5.11 8.13 12.52
N LYS A 120 -5.57 9.25 11.91
CA LYS A 120 -6.90 9.32 11.28
C LYS A 120 -7.06 8.32 10.11
N LEU A 121 -5.99 8.08 9.34
CA LEU A 121 -6.01 7.07 8.28
C LEU A 121 -6.17 5.67 8.85
N VAL A 122 -5.38 5.32 9.87
CA VAL A 122 -5.44 4.00 10.52
C VAL A 122 -6.81 3.77 11.14
N GLU A 123 -7.35 4.76 11.86
CA GLU A 123 -8.71 4.69 12.42
C GLU A 123 -9.77 4.49 11.33
N TYR A 124 -9.67 5.21 10.22
CA TYR A 124 -10.58 5.06 9.09
C TYR A 124 -10.52 3.66 8.48
N ALA A 125 -9.33 3.12 8.30
CA ALA A 125 -9.12 1.78 7.77
C ALA A 125 -9.67 0.70 8.71
N GLN A 126 -9.48 0.84 10.03
CA GLN A 126 -10.07 -0.05 11.04
C GLN A 126 -11.59 -0.11 10.94
N GLN A 127 -12.25 1.06 10.81
CA GLN A 127 -13.72 1.14 10.66
C GLN A 127 -14.22 0.43 9.39
N LYS A 128 -13.36 0.32 8.39
CA LYS A 128 -13.63 -0.34 7.11
C LYS A 128 -13.14 -1.80 7.05
N HIS A 129 -12.53 -2.30 8.13
CA HIS A 129 -11.90 -3.62 8.18
C HIS A 129 -10.79 -3.83 7.13
N VAL A 130 -10.09 -2.75 6.76
CA VAL A 130 -8.93 -2.77 5.87
C VAL A 130 -7.67 -2.55 6.72
N ARG A 131 -6.63 -3.30 6.45
CA ARG A 131 -5.32 -3.16 7.10
C ARG A 131 -4.46 -2.16 6.32
N ILE A 132 -3.63 -1.42 7.03
CA ILE A 132 -2.63 -0.53 6.43
C ILE A 132 -1.27 -1.21 6.53
N ALA A 133 -0.62 -1.50 5.40
CA ALA A 133 0.75 -1.97 5.38
C ALA A 133 1.69 -0.81 5.03
N PHE A 134 2.46 -0.33 6.00
CA PHE A 134 3.45 0.71 5.74
C PHE A 134 4.69 0.11 5.07
N GLU A 135 5.07 0.69 3.93
CA GLU A 135 6.19 0.22 3.13
C GLU A 135 7.49 0.94 3.51
N ASN A 136 8.57 0.17 3.58
CA ASN A 136 9.90 0.72 3.87
C ASN A 136 10.40 1.63 2.76
N GLN A 137 10.81 2.83 3.17
CA GLN A 137 11.33 3.88 2.31
C GLN A 137 12.69 4.38 2.83
N ARG A 138 13.27 5.40 2.18
CA ARG A 138 14.56 5.98 2.54
C ARG A 138 14.61 6.55 3.97
N LYS A 139 13.49 7.12 4.43
CA LYS A 139 13.41 7.79 5.74
C LYS A 139 13.03 6.78 6.83
N LEU A 140 14.05 6.12 7.41
CA LEU A 140 13.85 5.09 8.43
C LEU A 140 13.14 5.60 9.69
N ALA A 141 13.32 6.86 10.06
CA ALA A 141 12.67 7.44 11.23
C ALA A 141 11.14 7.44 11.12
N ASN A 142 10.59 7.58 9.91
CA ASN A 142 9.14 7.58 9.71
C ASN A 142 8.56 6.17 9.89
N ILE A 143 9.26 5.14 9.37
CA ILE A 143 8.82 3.75 9.56
C ILE A 143 9.00 3.30 11.02
N ALA A 144 10.09 3.67 11.68
CA ALA A 144 10.31 3.39 13.08
C ALA A 144 9.17 3.99 13.95
N TRP A 145 8.85 5.29 13.71
CA TRP A 145 7.73 5.92 14.39
C TRP A 145 6.41 5.14 14.22
N ALA A 146 6.10 4.69 13.00
CA ALA A 146 4.85 3.98 12.74
C ALA A 146 4.75 2.70 13.59
N PHE A 147 5.81 1.90 13.66
CA PHE A 147 5.83 0.65 14.44
C PHE A 147 6.03 0.82 15.94
N GLU A 148 6.53 1.97 16.38
CA GLU A 148 6.50 2.36 17.81
C GLU A 148 5.09 2.85 18.23
N THR A 149 4.28 3.31 17.29
CA THR A 149 2.96 3.91 17.57
C THR A 149 1.83 2.92 17.37
N PHE A 150 1.89 2.08 16.33
CA PHE A 150 0.83 1.16 15.94
C PHE A 150 1.30 -0.29 15.98
N SER A 151 0.36 -1.18 16.24
CA SER A 151 0.57 -2.63 16.27
C SER A 151 -0.33 -3.35 15.24
N THR A 152 -0.15 -4.64 15.11
CA THR A 152 -1.04 -5.48 14.30
C THR A 152 -2.48 -5.51 14.85
N ALA A 153 -2.67 -5.27 16.16
CA ALA A 153 -3.99 -5.12 16.77
C ALA A 153 -4.71 -3.85 16.29
N ASP A 154 -3.95 -2.83 15.88
CA ASP A 154 -4.46 -1.60 15.27
C ASP A 154 -4.72 -1.74 13.77
N GLY A 155 -4.54 -2.95 13.20
CA GLY A 155 -4.68 -3.18 11.76
C GLY A 155 -3.51 -2.63 10.95
N VAL A 156 -2.33 -2.46 11.55
CA VAL A 156 -1.13 -1.98 10.87
C VAL A 156 -0.15 -3.13 10.66
N ASP A 157 0.35 -3.24 9.43
CA ASP A 157 1.31 -4.23 8.98
C ASP A 157 2.54 -3.57 8.36
N PHE A 158 3.54 -4.39 8.07
CA PHE A 158 4.75 -4.02 7.35
C PHE A 158 4.74 -4.57 5.92
N CYS A 159 4.87 -3.69 4.94
CA CYS A 159 5.18 -4.07 3.57
C CYS A 159 6.70 -3.97 3.37
N TRP A 160 7.35 -5.11 3.32
CA TRP A 160 8.79 -5.16 3.07
C TRP A 160 9.09 -5.19 1.58
N ASP A 161 9.60 -4.08 1.06
CA ASP A 161 10.19 -4.02 -0.27
C ASP A 161 11.71 -4.23 -0.17
N CYS A 162 12.16 -5.40 -0.61
CA CYS A 162 13.57 -5.78 -0.60
C CYS A 162 14.42 -4.96 -1.59
N GLY A 163 13.80 -4.44 -2.66
CA GLY A 163 14.44 -3.53 -3.60
C GLY A 163 14.71 -2.18 -2.95
N HIS A 164 13.75 -1.63 -2.20
CA HIS A 164 13.94 -0.42 -1.42
C HIS A 164 15.02 -0.59 -0.35
N GLU A 165 15.01 -1.71 0.38
CA GLU A 165 16.06 -1.99 1.36
C GLU A 165 17.45 -2.01 0.71
N SER A 166 17.59 -2.72 -0.41
CA SER A 166 18.85 -2.82 -1.14
C SER A 166 19.34 -1.50 -1.72
N CYS A 167 18.42 -0.72 -2.31
CA CYS A 167 18.78 0.51 -3.04
C CYS A 167 18.86 1.75 -2.14
N PHE A 168 18.00 1.84 -1.12
CA PHE A 168 17.84 3.06 -0.35
C PHE A 168 18.56 3.04 0.98
N THR A 169 18.72 1.86 1.58
CA THR A 169 19.29 1.70 2.90
C THR A 169 20.35 0.59 2.94
N PRO A 170 21.35 0.60 2.03
CA PRO A 170 22.34 -0.46 1.96
C PRO A 170 23.08 -0.61 3.30
N GLY A 171 23.22 -1.85 3.76
CA GLY A 171 23.85 -2.17 5.04
C GLY A 171 22.99 -1.95 6.29
N ARG A 172 21.72 -1.60 6.12
CA ARG A 172 20.73 -1.51 7.20
C ARG A 172 19.63 -2.52 6.93
N GLN A 173 19.52 -3.52 7.77
CA GLN A 173 18.54 -4.61 7.61
C GLN A 173 17.28 -4.31 8.40
N TYR A 174 16.12 -4.45 7.75
CA TYR A 174 14.79 -4.40 8.41
C TYR A 174 14.39 -5.75 9.02
N MET A 175 14.99 -6.84 8.53
CA MET A 175 14.65 -8.20 8.98
C MET A 175 14.60 -8.41 10.49
N PRO A 176 15.46 -7.79 11.31
CA PRO A 176 15.38 -7.91 12.77
C PRO A 176 14.10 -7.33 13.38
N TRP A 177 13.37 -6.51 12.64
CA TRP A 177 12.14 -5.85 13.09
C TRP A 177 10.86 -6.58 12.63
N ILE A 178 11.01 -7.58 11.76
CA ILE A 178 9.89 -8.38 11.28
C ILE A 178 9.68 -9.51 12.29
N PRO A 179 8.53 -9.57 13.01
CA PRO A 179 8.22 -10.70 13.89
C PRO A 179 8.22 -12.01 13.09
N GLU A 180 8.75 -13.07 13.68
CA GLU A 180 8.70 -14.43 13.13
C GLU A 180 7.27 -14.96 12.97
#